data_96500530138e4364db5c86ad763f025c
#
_entry.id   96500530138e4364db5c86ad763f025c
#
_cell.length_a   1.000
_cell.length_b   1.000
_cell.length_c   1.000
_cell.angle_alpha   90.00
_cell.angle_beta   90.00
_cell.angle_gamma   90.00
#
_symmetry.space_group_name_H-M   'P 1'
#
loop_
_entity.id
_entity.type
_entity.pdbx_description
1 polymer ?
#
loop_
_entity_poly.entity_id
_entity_poly.type
_entity_poly.pdbx_seq_one_letter_code
_entity_poly.pdbx_strand_id
1 'polypeptide(L)'
;CGTCHPAQHTDWKTSLHAQSMGPGVAGQLVEMFETDPGSALGCLVCHAPLAEQAPLVAAGDRTKPNPVYDAALGAKGLACVGCHVRAHERFGPPRRDGSLTSGSPRDTLPHGGVTRTPAFLRAEFCQGCHQFTPDGFALNDKLLENTYSEWKASRFAREGVQCQDCHMPDRRHLWRGIHDADMVRSGLTIVAKTGAARYRPGETARATLSVTSTRVGHAFPTYVTPRVILRAELLDAAGRVVAGSRAEKVIAREVALDLSREVFDTRLLPGRSAALQYRRRIEAPRMRVRLSVVVEPDAFYTKFFEALLRQGAGRGEAQIRAALEASRRSPFIVFERELQLS
;
A
#
# COMPACT_ATOMS: atom_id res chain seq x y z
N CYS A 1 -16.24 5.24 19.74
CA CYS A 1 -15.29 4.10 19.84
C CYS A 1 -14.03 4.50 20.62
N GLY A 2 -13.38 5.61 20.27
CA GLY A 2 -12.10 6.00 20.88
C GLY A 2 -12.13 6.24 22.39
N THR A 3 -13.26 6.63 22.96
CA THR A 3 -13.42 6.80 24.41
C THR A 3 -13.23 5.49 25.18
N CYS A 4 -13.76 4.38 24.66
CA CYS A 4 -13.70 3.06 25.29
C CYS A 4 -12.60 2.15 24.72
N HIS A 5 -12.14 2.43 23.50
CA HIS A 5 -11.09 1.68 22.80
C HIS A 5 -9.93 2.59 22.37
N PRO A 6 -9.25 3.30 23.31
CA PRO A 6 -8.27 4.33 22.97
C PRO A 6 -7.05 3.78 22.23
N ALA A 7 -6.59 2.57 22.55
CA ALA A 7 -5.42 1.96 21.91
C ALA A 7 -5.71 1.66 20.42
N GLN A 8 -6.84 1.02 20.13
CA GLN A 8 -7.26 0.71 18.76
C GLN A 8 -7.52 1.98 17.95
N HIS A 9 -8.12 3.00 18.58
CA HIS A 9 -8.38 4.27 17.94
C HIS A 9 -7.08 5.04 17.62
N THR A 10 -6.09 5.00 18.52
CA THR A 10 -4.77 5.61 18.30
C THR A 10 -4.05 4.92 17.15
N ASP A 11 -4.04 3.59 17.12
CA ASP A 11 -3.47 2.84 16.01
C ASP A 11 -4.15 3.17 14.68
N TRP A 12 -5.49 3.08 14.63
CA TRP A 12 -6.28 3.35 13.44
C TRP A 12 -6.02 4.75 12.86
N LYS A 13 -5.92 5.77 13.70
CA LYS A 13 -5.62 7.15 13.25
C LYS A 13 -4.33 7.27 12.46
N THR A 14 -3.37 6.38 12.68
CA THR A 14 -2.08 6.39 11.97
C THR A 14 -2.10 5.56 10.70
N SER A 15 -3.19 4.84 10.43
CA SER A 15 -3.31 3.94 9.29
C SER A 15 -3.84 4.64 8.03
N LEU A 16 -3.55 4.07 6.87
CA LEU A 16 -4.15 4.50 5.60
C LEU A 16 -5.66 4.23 5.55
N HIS A 17 -6.18 3.28 6.33
CA HIS A 17 -7.64 3.09 6.46
C HIS A 17 -8.34 4.35 7.01
N ALA A 18 -7.73 5.03 7.99
CA ALA A 18 -8.27 6.30 8.48
C ALA A 18 -8.16 7.45 7.46
N GLN A 19 -7.36 7.27 6.42
CA GLN A 19 -7.12 8.23 5.35
C GLN A 19 -7.70 7.78 4.01
N SER A 20 -8.56 6.74 4.01
CA SER A 20 -9.13 6.17 2.79
C SER A 20 -9.94 7.19 1.96
N MET A 21 -10.45 8.25 2.59
CA MET A 21 -11.06 9.42 1.94
C MET A 21 -10.12 10.64 1.99
N GLY A 22 -8.81 10.39 1.91
CA GLY A 22 -7.81 11.46 1.82
C GLY A 22 -7.96 12.32 0.55
N PRO A 23 -7.19 13.40 0.43
CA PRO A 23 -7.41 14.44 -0.59
C PRO A 23 -7.37 13.89 -2.02
N GLY A 24 -6.59 12.84 -2.29
CA GLY A 24 -6.53 12.24 -3.63
C GLY A 24 -7.86 11.60 -4.06
N VAL A 25 -8.49 10.82 -3.17
CA VAL A 25 -9.78 10.20 -3.42
C VAL A 25 -10.89 11.27 -3.40
N ALA A 26 -10.91 12.08 -2.36
CA ALA A 26 -11.94 13.13 -2.21
C ALA A 26 -11.95 14.10 -3.40
N GLY A 27 -10.77 14.52 -3.89
CA GLY A 27 -10.65 15.43 -5.02
C GLY A 27 -11.15 14.85 -6.35
N GLN A 28 -10.90 13.55 -6.59
CA GLN A 28 -11.43 12.87 -7.77
C GLN A 28 -12.96 12.72 -7.70
N LEU A 29 -13.49 12.36 -6.54
CA LEU A 29 -14.92 12.11 -6.36
C LEU A 29 -15.78 13.36 -6.57
N VAL A 30 -15.24 14.58 -6.35
CA VAL A 30 -15.99 15.84 -6.55
C VAL A 30 -16.62 15.92 -7.93
N GLU A 31 -15.84 15.60 -8.99
CA GLU A 31 -16.33 15.62 -10.36
C GLU A 31 -17.01 14.30 -10.76
N MET A 32 -16.50 13.18 -10.26
CA MET A 32 -17.03 11.86 -10.61
C MET A 32 -18.50 11.67 -10.21
N PHE A 33 -18.94 12.23 -9.09
CA PHE A 33 -20.35 12.15 -8.70
C PHE A 33 -21.30 12.80 -9.71
N GLU A 34 -20.83 13.73 -10.53
CA GLU A 34 -21.60 14.37 -11.58
C GLU A 34 -21.41 13.73 -12.94
N THR A 35 -20.18 13.34 -13.28
CA THR A 35 -19.83 12.84 -14.62
C THR A 35 -19.95 11.34 -14.76
N ASP A 36 -19.64 10.57 -13.70
CA ASP A 36 -19.72 9.11 -13.66
C ASP A 36 -20.06 8.64 -12.23
N PRO A 37 -21.31 8.85 -11.79
CA PRO A 37 -21.73 8.48 -10.44
C PRO A 37 -21.65 6.99 -10.15
N GLY A 38 -21.71 6.12 -11.16
CA GLY A 38 -21.56 4.67 -11.01
C GLY A 38 -20.15 4.32 -10.54
N SER A 39 -19.13 4.79 -11.21
CA SER A 39 -17.72 4.60 -10.80
C SER A 39 -17.43 5.26 -9.46
N ALA A 40 -17.99 6.46 -9.21
CA ALA A 40 -17.84 7.13 -7.93
C ALA A 40 -18.38 6.28 -6.75
N LEU A 41 -19.57 5.70 -6.89
CA LEU A 41 -20.14 4.78 -5.91
C LEU A 41 -19.29 3.49 -5.76
N GLY A 42 -18.75 3.00 -6.87
CA GLY A 42 -17.81 1.87 -6.86
C GLY A 42 -16.57 2.11 -5.99
N CYS A 43 -16.00 3.32 -6.03
CA CYS A 43 -14.88 3.68 -5.15
C CYS A 43 -15.26 3.63 -3.67
N LEU A 44 -16.48 4.06 -3.32
CA LEU A 44 -16.93 4.09 -1.93
C LEU A 44 -17.10 2.71 -1.30
N VAL A 45 -17.31 1.65 -2.08
CA VAL A 45 -17.42 0.27 -1.57
C VAL A 45 -16.24 -0.10 -0.66
N CYS A 46 -15.04 0.40 -0.99
CA CYS A 46 -13.83 0.17 -0.21
C CYS A 46 -13.43 1.38 0.64
N HIS A 47 -13.56 2.60 0.09
CA HIS A 47 -13.03 3.81 0.70
C HIS A 47 -13.94 4.41 1.77
N ALA A 48 -15.28 4.22 1.65
CA ALA A 48 -16.29 4.73 2.60
C ALA A 48 -17.53 3.81 2.56
N PRO A 49 -17.46 2.59 3.13
CA PRO A 49 -18.38 1.48 2.82
C PRO A 49 -19.74 1.54 3.55
N LEU A 50 -20.04 2.60 4.28
CA LEU A 50 -21.34 2.72 4.95
C LEU A 50 -22.36 3.40 4.05
N ALA A 51 -23.62 3.01 4.16
CA ALA A 51 -24.69 3.60 3.38
C ALA A 51 -24.77 5.12 3.58
N GLU A 52 -24.57 5.57 4.81
CA GLU A 52 -24.59 7.01 5.19
C GLU A 52 -23.42 7.83 4.65
N GLN A 53 -22.38 7.17 4.11
CA GLN A 53 -21.20 7.86 3.59
C GLN A 53 -21.30 8.23 2.11
N ALA A 54 -22.26 7.66 1.39
CA ALA A 54 -22.45 7.94 -0.02
C ALA A 54 -23.46 9.06 -0.24
N PRO A 55 -23.14 10.14 -0.99
CA PRO A 55 -24.07 11.22 -1.27
C PRO A 55 -25.22 10.81 -2.19
N LEU A 56 -25.01 9.78 -2.97
CA LEU A 56 -25.95 9.21 -3.93
C LEU A 56 -26.23 7.74 -3.63
N VAL A 57 -27.39 7.25 -4.05
CA VAL A 57 -27.73 5.81 -4.05
C VAL A 57 -28.23 5.42 -5.43
N ALA A 58 -28.03 4.14 -5.78
CA ALA A 58 -28.56 3.57 -7.01
C ALA A 58 -30.11 3.57 -7.00
N ALA A 59 -30.71 3.88 -8.13
CA ALA A 59 -32.16 3.89 -8.34
C ALA A 59 -32.47 3.40 -9.77
N GLY A 60 -32.44 2.06 -9.94
CA GLY A 60 -32.46 1.43 -11.25
C GLY A 60 -31.17 1.71 -12.03
N ASP A 61 -31.31 2.23 -13.25
CA ASP A 61 -30.21 2.66 -14.14
C ASP A 61 -29.66 4.07 -13.85
N ARG A 62 -30.19 4.74 -12.83
CA ARG A 62 -29.82 6.11 -12.43
C ARG A 62 -29.36 6.14 -10.97
N THR A 63 -28.94 7.32 -10.56
CA THR A 63 -28.68 7.64 -9.15
C THR A 63 -29.62 8.72 -8.65
N LYS A 64 -29.86 8.74 -7.35
CA LYS A 64 -30.62 9.81 -6.67
C LYS A 64 -29.92 10.21 -5.39
N PRO A 65 -30.22 11.41 -4.84
CA PRO A 65 -29.71 11.85 -3.54
C PRO A 65 -30.01 10.81 -2.46
N ASN A 66 -29.02 10.54 -1.63
CA ASN A 66 -29.16 9.64 -0.49
C ASN A 66 -29.78 10.37 0.71
N PRO A 67 -30.98 9.99 1.16
CA PRO A 67 -31.68 10.70 2.24
C PRO A 67 -31.01 10.53 3.61
N VAL A 68 -30.11 9.55 3.77
CA VAL A 68 -29.40 9.29 5.03
C VAL A 68 -27.93 9.73 4.96
N TYR A 69 -27.54 10.49 3.94
CA TYR A 69 -26.16 10.93 3.78
C TYR A 69 -25.70 11.84 4.92
N ASP A 70 -24.56 11.48 5.50
CA ASP A 70 -23.84 12.28 6.50
C ASP A 70 -22.44 12.63 5.94
N ALA A 71 -22.27 13.88 5.54
CA ALA A 71 -21.02 14.38 4.95
C ALA A 71 -19.84 14.29 5.93
N ALA A 72 -20.06 14.49 7.23
CA ALA A 72 -19.02 14.38 8.24
C ALA A 72 -18.56 12.93 8.44
N LEU A 73 -19.47 11.97 8.29
CA LEU A 73 -19.15 10.56 8.29
C LEU A 73 -18.47 10.15 6.98
N GLY A 74 -18.94 10.65 5.84
CA GLY A 74 -18.34 10.43 4.52
C GLY A 74 -16.86 10.81 4.49
N ALA A 75 -16.51 11.95 5.04
CA ALA A 75 -15.13 12.43 5.12
C ALA A 75 -14.20 11.57 6.01
N LYS A 76 -14.74 10.71 6.87
CA LYS A 76 -13.95 9.83 7.75
C LYS A 76 -13.46 8.55 7.07
N GLY A 77 -13.97 8.25 5.89
CA GLY A 77 -13.59 7.04 5.16
C GLY A 77 -13.86 5.75 5.93
N LEU A 78 -12.94 4.80 5.88
CA LEU A 78 -13.08 3.50 6.54
C LEU A 78 -12.89 3.63 8.06
N ALA A 79 -13.98 3.99 8.73
CA ALA A 79 -14.05 4.11 10.19
C ALA A 79 -14.29 2.75 10.87
N CYS A 80 -14.20 2.72 12.21
CA CYS A 80 -14.39 1.51 13.01
C CYS A 80 -15.70 0.75 12.66
N VAL A 81 -16.78 1.48 12.43
CA VAL A 81 -18.09 0.91 12.10
C VAL A 81 -18.11 0.17 10.75
N GLY A 82 -17.26 0.56 9.80
CA GLY A 82 -17.12 -0.13 8.52
C GLY A 82 -16.69 -1.59 8.65
N CYS A 83 -15.95 -1.94 9.69
CA CYS A 83 -15.54 -3.31 10.01
C CYS A 83 -16.39 -3.95 11.10
N HIS A 84 -16.82 -3.19 12.11
CA HIS A 84 -17.37 -3.73 13.34
C HIS A 84 -18.91 -3.66 13.45
N VAL A 85 -19.61 -3.06 12.47
CA VAL A 85 -21.07 -2.97 12.50
C VAL A 85 -21.69 -3.49 11.21
N ARG A 86 -22.71 -4.33 11.32
CA ARG A 86 -23.56 -4.80 10.22
C ARG A 86 -25.00 -4.87 10.72
N ALA A 87 -25.94 -4.34 9.95
CA ALA A 87 -27.38 -4.34 10.28
C ALA A 87 -27.65 -3.89 11.73
N HIS A 88 -26.96 -2.81 12.18
CA HIS A 88 -27.03 -2.28 13.54
C HIS A 88 -26.46 -3.18 14.65
N GLU A 89 -26.00 -4.38 14.32
CA GLU A 89 -25.30 -5.25 15.27
C GLU A 89 -23.79 -5.00 15.26
N ARG A 90 -23.17 -5.23 16.43
CA ARG A 90 -21.72 -5.07 16.65
C ARG A 90 -21.05 -6.41 16.63
N PHE A 91 -19.97 -6.50 15.88
CA PHE A 91 -19.17 -7.70 15.71
C PHE A 91 -17.73 -7.49 16.15
N GLY A 92 -17.11 -8.55 16.63
CA GLY A 92 -15.70 -8.52 17.01
C GLY A 92 -15.06 -9.91 16.98
N PRO A 93 -13.73 -9.96 17.13
CA PRO A 93 -13.01 -11.22 17.15
C PRO A 93 -13.37 -12.05 18.39
N PRO A 94 -13.07 -13.37 18.40
CA PRO A 94 -13.05 -14.18 19.60
C PRO A 94 -12.25 -13.51 20.71
N ARG A 95 -12.51 -13.82 21.95
CA ARG A 95 -11.65 -13.41 23.07
C ARG A 95 -10.26 -13.96 22.86
N ARG A 96 -9.28 -13.51 23.68
CA ARG A 96 -7.90 -14.01 23.57
C ARG A 96 -7.76 -15.48 23.97
N ASP A 97 -8.70 -15.99 24.75
CA ASP A 97 -8.84 -17.44 25.10
C ASP A 97 -9.55 -18.25 24.01
N GLY A 98 -9.94 -17.64 22.89
CA GLY A 98 -10.66 -18.26 21.78
C GLY A 98 -12.17 -18.31 21.96
N SER A 99 -12.72 -17.95 23.12
CA SER A 99 -14.17 -18.03 23.38
C SER A 99 -14.97 -17.00 22.59
N LEU A 100 -16.19 -17.36 22.23
CA LEU A 100 -17.16 -16.51 21.53
C LEU A 100 -18.17 -15.83 22.46
N THR A 101 -18.12 -16.14 23.77
CA THR A 101 -19.06 -15.58 24.75
C THR A 101 -18.68 -14.15 25.11
N SER A 102 -19.66 -13.29 25.38
CA SER A 102 -19.41 -11.92 25.81
C SER A 102 -18.85 -11.82 27.24
N GLY A 103 -19.08 -12.81 28.07
CA GLY A 103 -18.65 -12.86 29.48
C GLY A 103 -19.45 -11.94 30.42
N SER A 104 -20.35 -11.12 29.91
CA SER A 104 -21.26 -10.24 30.66
C SER A 104 -22.60 -10.20 29.95
N PRO A 105 -23.72 -9.96 30.66
CA PRO A 105 -25.02 -9.74 30.04
C PRO A 105 -24.95 -8.58 29.01
N ARG A 106 -25.64 -8.73 27.88
CA ARG A 106 -25.59 -7.72 26.79
C ARG A 106 -26.09 -6.34 27.22
N ASP A 107 -27.08 -6.31 28.06
CA ASP A 107 -27.73 -5.12 28.61
C ASP A 107 -26.84 -4.30 29.54
N THR A 108 -25.80 -4.92 30.12
CA THR A 108 -24.83 -4.23 30.98
C THR A 108 -23.63 -3.64 30.21
N LEU A 109 -23.56 -3.87 28.91
CA LEU A 109 -22.43 -3.41 28.08
C LEU A 109 -22.76 -2.09 27.36
N PRO A 110 -21.78 -1.14 27.26
CA PRO A 110 -22.04 0.21 26.74
C PRO A 110 -22.69 0.26 25.36
N HIS A 111 -22.65 -0.64 24.52
CA HIS A 111 -23.31 -0.64 23.20
C HIS A 111 -24.20 -1.88 22.98
N GLY A 112 -24.76 -2.43 24.05
CA GLY A 112 -25.63 -3.61 23.98
C GLY A 112 -24.89 -4.90 23.64
N GLY A 113 -23.56 -4.92 23.88
CA GLY A 113 -22.72 -6.09 23.65
C GLY A 113 -22.09 -6.20 22.27
N VAL A 114 -21.47 -7.34 22.02
CA VAL A 114 -20.77 -7.66 20.76
C VAL A 114 -21.01 -9.14 20.41
N THR A 115 -21.34 -9.41 19.17
CA THR A 115 -21.35 -10.76 18.61
C THR A 115 -19.94 -11.13 18.17
N ARG A 116 -19.36 -12.16 18.78
CA ARG A 116 -18.00 -12.59 18.48
C ARG A 116 -17.97 -13.60 17.35
N THR A 117 -17.05 -13.43 16.43
CA THR A 117 -16.90 -14.33 15.28
C THR A 117 -15.42 -14.53 14.91
N PRO A 118 -14.99 -15.75 14.53
CA PRO A 118 -13.64 -16.00 14.06
C PRO A 118 -13.33 -15.34 12.71
N ALA A 119 -14.32 -14.80 11.99
CA ALA A 119 -14.13 -14.12 10.71
C ALA A 119 -13.07 -13.01 10.79
N PHE A 120 -12.99 -12.27 11.90
CA PHE A 120 -11.99 -11.22 12.10
C PHE A 120 -10.52 -11.71 12.13
N LEU A 121 -10.31 -13.00 12.28
CA LEU A 121 -8.98 -13.62 12.33
C LEU A 121 -8.64 -14.35 11.02
N ARG A 122 -9.44 -14.19 9.98
CA ARG A 122 -9.25 -14.85 8.69
C ARG A 122 -9.01 -13.83 7.59
N ALA A 123 -8.16 -14.19 6.63
CA ALA A 123 -7.82 -13.37 5.47
C ALA A 123 -9.04 -13.01 4.62
N GLU A 124 -10.07 -13.86 4.59
CA GLU A 124 -11.35 -13.62 3.90
C GLU A 124 -12.04 -12.33 4.36
N PHE A 125 -11.79 -11.90 5.60
CA PHE A 125 -12.31 -10.63 6.10
C PHE A 125 -11.78 -9.42 5.32
N CYS A 126 -10.56 -9.51 4.80
CA CYS A 126 -9.90 -8.44 4.04
C CYS A 126 -10.25 -8.48 2.55
N GLN A 127 -10.70 -9.65 2.06
CA GLN A 127 -10.94 -9.92 0.65
C GLN A 127 -11.92 -8.94 0.00
N GLY A 128 -12.94 -8.48 0.74
CA GLY A 128 -13.99 -7.61 0.19
C GLY A 128 -13.48 -6.27 -0.38
N CYS A 129 -12.30 -5.80 0.09
CA CYS A 129 -11.67 -4.57 -0.40
C CYS A 129 -10.30 -4.83 -1.05
N HIS A 130 -9.64 -5.95 -0.74
CA HIS A 130 -8.31 -6.28 -1.22
C HIS A 130 -8.29 -7.39 -2.28
N GLN A 131 -9.40 -7.52 -3.01
CA GLN A 131 -9.54 -8.44 -4.14
C GLN A 131 -10.71 -8.01 -5.01
N PHE A 132 -10.47 -7.76 -6.28
CA PHE A 132 -11.56 -7.62 -7.24
C PHE A 132 -12.19 -8.97 -7.55
N THR A 133 -13.49 -8.94 -7.91
CA THR A 133 -14.21 -10.10 -8.44
C THR A 133 -13.58 -10.57 -9.75
N PRO A 134 -13.79 -11.81 -10.18
CA PRO A 134 -13.17 -12.33 -11.41
C PRO A 134 -13.47 -11.53 -12.67
N ASP A 135 -14.59 -10.81 -12.69
CA ASP A 135 -15.03 -9.89 -13.74
C ASP A 135 -14.61 -8.44 -13.49
N GLY A 136 -13.82 -8.19 -12.44
CA GLY A 136 -13.30 -6.88 -12.08
C GLY A 136 -12.24 -6.38 -13.06
N PHE A 137 -11.82 -5.13 -12.87
CA PHE A 137 -10.89 -4.49 -13.79
C PHE A 137 -9.53 -5.21 -13.81
N ALA A 138 -9.13 -5.65 -15.00
CA ALA A 138 -7.90 -6.39 -15.24
C ALA A 138 -7.10 -5.81 -16.40
N LEU A 139 -5.78 -5.92 -16.33
CA LEU A 139 -4.86 -5.62 -17.42
C LEU A 139 -3.92 -6.80 -17.62
N ASN A 140 -3.76 -7.26 -18.86
CA ASN A 140 -2.95 -8.42 -19.19
C ASN A 140 -3.34 -9.66 -18.34
N ASP A 141 -4.65 -9.93 -18.28
CA ASP A 141 -5.29 -11.03 -17.53
C ASP A 141 -5.00 -11.04 -16.02
N LYS A 142 -4.54 -9.93 -15.47
CA LYS A 142 -4.28 -9.76 -14.04
C LYS A 142 -5.17 -8.65 -13.47
N LEU A 143 -5.99 -8.98 -12.49
CA LEU A 143 -6.77 -7.98 -11.75
C LEU A 143 -5.87 -6.88 -11.19
N LEU A 144 -6.36 -5.63 -11.14
CA LEU A 144 -5.61 -4.54 -10.51
C LEU A 144 -5.52 -4.74 -9.00
N GLU A 145 -6.60 -5.21 -8.39
CA GLU A 145 -6.64 -5.56 -6.97
C GLU A 145 -6.71 -7.09 -6.85
N ASN A 146 -5.59 -7.73 -6.49
CA ASN A 146 -5.43 -9.20 -6.50
C ASN A 146 -4.73 -9.75 -5.26
N THR A 147 -4.61 -8.97 -4.22
CA THR A 147 -3.78 -9.28 -3.05
C THR A 147 -4.20 -10.56 -2.33
N TYR A 148 -5.52 -10.78 -2.16
CA TYR A 148 -6.03 -12.00 -1.50
C TYR A 148 -5.69 -13.26 -2.31
N SER A 149 -5.89 -13.26 -3.63
CA SER A 149 -5.57 -14.42 -4.48
C SER A 149 -4.06 -14.70 -4.52
N GLU A 150 -3.22 -13.65 -4.57
CA GLU A 150 -1.77 -13.77 -4.48
C GLU A 150 -1.34 -14.41 -3.15
N TRP A 151 -1.93 -13.98 -2.02
CA TRP A 151 -1.70 -14.58 -0.71
C TRP A 151 -2.18 -16.03 -0.66
N LYS A 152 -3.38 -16.32 -1.15
CA LYS A 152 -3.98 -17.67 -1.13
C LYS A 152 -3.13 -18.68 -1.88
N ALA A 153 -2.46 -18.26 -2.97
CA ALA A 153 -1.53 -19.09 -3.72
C ALA A 153 -0.16 -19.26 -3.05
N SER A 154 0.15 -18.49 -2.01
CA SER A 154 1.46 -18.48 -1.36
C SER A 154 1.64 -19.64 -0.36
N ARG A 155 2.91 -19.84 0.06
CA ARG A 155 3.21 -20.76 1.17
C ARG A 155 2.58 -20.30 2.49
N PHE A 156 2.45 -18.99 2.71
CA PHE A 156 1.93 -18.42 3.95
C PHE A 156 0.48 -18.86 4.20
N ALA A 157 -0.37 -18.85 3.16
CA ALA A 157 -1.72 -19.39 3.29
C ALA A 157 -1.74 -20.88 3.63
N ARG A 158 -0.84 -21.69 3.02
CA ARG A 158 -0.72 -23.12 3.34
C ARG A 158 -0.19 -23.37 4.77
N GLU A 159 0.62 -22.47 5.30
CA GLU A 159 1.13 -22.47 6.67
C GLU A 159 0.11 -21.89 7.68
N GLY A 160 -1.06 -21.45 7.21
CA GLY A 160 -2.13 -20.87 8.07
C GLY A 160 -1.91 -19.43 8.48
N VAL A 161 -0.86 -18.74 7.98
CA VAL A 161 -0.57 -17.34 8.28
C VAL A 161 -1.59 -16.44 7.57
N GLN A 162 -2.31 -15.65 8.34
CA GLN A 162 -3.38 -14.77 7.87
C GLN A 162 -2.85 -13.34 7.60
N CYS A 163 -3.65 -12.52 6.92
CA CYS A 163 -3.33 -11.11 6.69
C CYS A 163 -3.09 -10.37 8.02
N GLN A 164 -3.94 -10.66 9.00
CA GLN A 164 -3.90 -10.03 10.32
C GLN A 164 -2.61 -10.33 11.10
N ASP A 165 -1.98 -11.50 10.88
CA ASP A 165 -0.76 -11.88 11.60
C ASP A 165 0.42 -10.95 11.28
N CYS A 166 0.45 -10.39 10.06
CA CYS A 166 1.47 -9.44 9.63
C CYS A 166 1.02 -7.98 9.76
N HIS A 167 -0.23 -7.66 9.33
CA HIS A 167 -0.70 -6.28 9.24
C HIS A 167 -1.40 -5.78 10.52
N MET A 168 -1.84 -6.68 11.39
CA MET A 168 -2.50 -6.39 12.68
C MET A 168 -1.88 -7.21 13.81
N PRO A 169 -0.55 -7.22 13.97
CA PRO A 169 0.11 -8.08 14.96
C PRO A 169 -0.46 -7.79 16.35
N ASP A 170 -0.72 -8.84 17.13
CA ASP A 170 -1.35 -8.74 18.45
C ASP A 170 -2.68 -7.96 18.45
N ARG A 171 -3.43 -8.01 17.36
CA ARG A 171 -4.69 -7.27 17.15
C ARG A 171 -4.54 -5.75 17.19
N ARG A 172 -3.33 -5.24 16.92
CA ARG A 172 -3.07 -3.82 16.72
C ARG A 172 -3.73 -3.35 15.44
N HIS A 173 -4.33 -2.17 15.47
CA HIS A 173 -5.05 -1.61 14.31
C HIS A 173 -4.15 -0.71 13.45
N LEU A 174 -2.97 -1.22 13.08
CA LEU A 174 -1.91 -0.47 12.39
C LEU A 174 -1.99 -0.55 10.87
N TRP A 175 -2.33 -1.73 10.33
CA TRP A 175 -2.37 -2.03 8.88
C TRP A 175 -1.19 -1.44 8.11
N ARG A 176 0.02 -1.59 8.66
CA ARG A 176 1.24 -1.12 8.01
C ARG A 176 1.47 -1.86 6.70
N GLY A 177 1.96 -1.13 5.69
CA GLY A 177 2.21 -1.66 4.35
C GLY A 177 3.37 -0.95 3.68
N ILE A 178 3.23 -0.69 2.38
CA ILE A 178 4.28 -0.12 1.54
C ILE A 178 4.71 1.31 1.93
N HIS A 179 3.90 2.05 2.71
CA HIS A 179 4.24 3.38 3.24
C HIS A 179 5.00 3.34 4.57
N ASP A 180 5.27 2.16 5.12
CA ASP A 180 5.99 1.99 6.39
C ASP A 180 7.35 1.32 6.14
N ALA A 181 8.42 2.06 6.44
CA ALA A 181 9.78 1.61 6.16
C ALA A 181 10.17 0.33 6.93
N ASP A 182 9.69 0.18 8.17
CA ASP A 182 9.99 -0.98 9.00
C ASP A 182 9.21 -2.22 8.51
N MET A 183 7.96 -2.03 8.10
CA MET A 183 7.17 -3.10 7.49
C MET A 183 7.82 -3.60 6.20
N VAL A 184 8.21 -2.69 5.30
CA VAL A 184 8.91 -3.05 4.06
C VAL A 184 10.22 -3.77 4.36
N ARG A 185 11.04 -3.23 5.27
CA ARG A 185 12.33 -3.84 5.65
C ARG A 185 12.14 -5.24 6.23
N SER A 186 11.12 -5.43 7.05
CA SER A 186 10.83 -6.72 7.69
C SER A 186 10.43 -7.82 6.70
N GLY A 187 9.86 -7.43 5.55
CA GLY A 187 9.41 -8.35 4.49
C GLY A 187 10.54 -8.86 3.59
N LEU A 188 11.69 -8.18 3.58
CA LEU A 188 12.74 -8.35 2.58
C LEU A 188 14.06 -8.83 3.17
N THR A 189 14.77 -9.65 2.44
CA THR A 189 16.20 -9.87 2.65
C THR A 189 16.98 -9.06 1.62
N ILE A 190 17.83 -8.14 2.08
CA ILE A 190 18.61 -7.23 1.23
C ILE A 190 20.09 -7.55 1.40
N VAL A 191 20.79 -7.81 0.29
CA VAL A 191 22.21 -8.11 0.30
C VAL A 191 22.95 -7.18 -0.66
N ALA A 192 23.97 -6.49 -0.13
CA ALA A 192 24.87 -5.60 -0.87
C ALA A 192 26.29 -6.12 -0.77
N LYS A 193 26.96 -6.36 -1.92
CA LYS A 193 28.32 -6.86 -1.97
C LYS A 193 29.11 -6.32 -3.16
N THR A 194 30.43 -6.25 -3.03
CA THR A 194 31.37 -6.03 -4.13
C THR A 194 31.88 -7.35 -4.71
N GLY A 195 32.33 -7.35 -5.96
CA GLY A 195 32.91 -8.53 -6.62
C GLY A 195 34.35 -8.85 -6.14
N ALA A 196 35.06 -7.85 -5.60
CA ALA A 196 36.36 -8.00 -4.97
C ALA A 196 36.47 -7.04 -3.78
N ALA A 197 37.43 -7.29 -2.88
CA ALA A 197 37.65 -6.45 -1.71
C ALA A 197 38.16 -5.05 -2.08
N ARG A 198 38.94 -4.95 -3.16
CA ARG A 198 39.47 -3.69 -3.70
C ARG A 198 39.69 -3.78 -5.21
N TYR A 199 39.67 -2.62 -5.87
CA TYR A 199 39.99 -2.43 -7.29
C TYR A 199 41.03 -1.32 -7.42
N ARG A 200 41.89 -1.42 -8.42
CA ARG A 200 42.88 -0.41 -8.78
C ARG A 200 42.27 0.61 -9.75
N PRO A 201 42.75 1.85 -9.79
CA PRO A 201 42.42 2.76 -10.88
C PRO A 201 42.67 2.11 -12.24
N GLY A 202 41.71 2.26 -13.16
CA GLY A 202 41.70 1.60 -14.47
C GLY A 202 40.94 0.28 -14.53
N GLU A 203 40.73 -0.42 -13.41
CA GLU A 203 39.95 -1.65 -13.35
C GLU A 203 38.43 -1.38 -13.35
N THR A 204 37.66 -2.38 -13.76
CA THR A 204 36.19 -2.34 -13.69
C THR A 204 35.71 -2.97 -12.39
N ALA A 205 35.25 -2.10 -11.49
CA ALA A 205 34.58 -2.53 -10.27
C ALA A 205 33.22 -3.15 -10.56
N ARG A 206 32.87 -4.13 -9.74
CA ARG A 206 31.58 -4.83 -9.75
C ARG A 206 30.96 -4.75 -8.37
N ALA A 207 29.66 -4.45 -8.33
CA ALA A 207 28.86 -4.53 -7.11
C ALA A 207 27.49 -5.14 -7.44
N THR A 208 26.88 -5.77 -6.45
CA THR A 208 25.55 -6.38 -6.59
C THR A 208 24.71 -5.93 -5.41
N LEU A 209 23.51 -5.44 -5.71
CA LEU A 209 22.45 -5.22 -4.74
C LEU A 209 21.31 -6.20 -5.08
N SER A 210 20.96 -7.08 -4.16
CA SER A 210 19.85 -8.03 -4.35
C SER A 210 18.81 -7.86 -3.25
N VAL A 211 17.56 -8.05 -3.65
CA VAL A 211 16.38 -8.03 -2.78
C VAL A 211 15.61 -9.32 -3.00
N THR A 212 15.28 -10.00 -1.91
CA THR A 212 14.44 -11.22 -1.91
C THR A 212 13.19 -10.97 -1.08
N SER A 213 12.03 -11.29 -1.63
CA SER A 213 10.73 -11.25 -0.93
C SER A 213 10.63 -12.47 -0.01
N THR A 214 11.12 -12.35 1.23
CA THR A 214 11.27 -13.50 2.15
C THR A 214 10.10 -13.66 3.10
N ARG A 215 9.48 -12.57 3.53
CA ARG A 215 8.39 -12.56 4.51
C ARG A 215 7.17 -11.77 4.01
N VAL A 216 6.93 -11.75 2.71
CA VAL A 216 5.74 -11.18 2.09
C VAL A 216 4.88 -12.31 1.55
N GLY A 217 3.61 -12.33 1.90
CA GLY A 217 2.68 -13.40 1.53
C GLY A 217 1.99 -13.21 0.17
N HIS A 218 2.22 -12.11 -0.52
CA HIS A 218 1.65 -11.73 -1.81
C HIS A 218 2.76 -11.18 -2.72
N ALA A 219 2.46 -10.74 -3.93
CA ALA A 219 3.43 -10.05 -4.78
C ALA A 219 3.95 -8.77 -4.09
N PHE A 220 5.22 -8.44 -4.29
CA PHE A 220 5.83 -7.24 -3.71
C PHE A 220 6.38 -6.33 -4.81
N PRO A 221 5.90 -5.09 -4.87
CA PRO A 221 4.69 -4.57 -4.23
C PRO A 221 3.42 -5.21 -4.80
N THR A 222 2.28 -5.23 -4.06
CA THR A 222 1.07 -5.93 -4.54
C THR A 222 0.25 -5.11 -5.54
N TYR A 223 0.31 -3.76 -5.46
CA TYR A 223 -0.48 -2.86 -6.31
C TYR A 223 0.33 -2.29 -7.47
N VAL A 224 -0.35 -1.53 -8.34
CA VAL A 224 0.25 -0.77 -9.45
C VAL A 224 0.78 0.60 -9.00
N THR A 225 0.49 1.02 -7.76
CA THR A 225 0.80 2.37 -7.29
C THR A 225 2.26 2.55 -6.89
N PRO A 226 2.94 1.57 -6.23
CA PRO A 226 4.30 1.80 -5.76
C PRO A 226 5.37 1.35 -6.74
N ARG A 227 6.54 1.95 -6.57
CA ARG A 227 7.80 1.48 -7.13
C ARG A 227 8.82 1.22 -6.04
N VAL A 228 9.59 0.16 -6.19
CA VAL A 228 10.77 -0.12 -5.38
C VAL A 228 11.98 -0.13 -6.28
N ILE A 229 12.96 0.72 -5.99
CA ILE A 229 14.10 0.99 -6.85
C ILE A 229 15.37 0.49 -6.18
N LEU A 230 16.05 -0.47 -6.79
CA LEU A 230 17.41 -0.81 -6.46
C LEU A 230 18.31 0.20 -7.19
N ARG A 231 19.13 0.93 -6.45
CA ARG A 231 19.98 2.00 -6.99
C ARG A 231 21.44 1.76 -6.62
N ALA A 232 22.32 2.02 -7.57
CA ALA A 232 23.77 2.04 -7.37
C ALA A 232 24.35 3.35 -7.91
N GLU A 233 25.22 4.00 -7.13
CA GLU A 233 25.90 5.25 -7.48
C GLU A 233 27.37 5.16 -7.09
N LEU A 234 28.26 5.59 -7.99
CA LEU A 234 29.68 5.72 -7.67
C LEU A 234 29.92 7.04 -6.93
N LEU A 235 30.69 6.98 -5.86
CA LEU A 235 31.08 8.14 -5.07
C LEU A 235 32.57 8.39 -5.22
N ASP A 236 32.97 9.66 -5.35
CA ASP A 236 34.36 10.11 -5.31
C ASP A 236 34.93 10.08 -3.88
N ALA A 237 36.19 10.43 -3.71
CA ALA A 237 36.85 10.48 -2.41
C ALA A 237 36.20 11.47 -1.43
N ALA A 238 35.51 12.51 -1.93
CA ALA A 238 34.78 13.49 -1.13
C ALA A 238 33.33 13.05 -0.82
N GLY A 239 32.89 11.86 -1.29
CA GLY A 239 31.53 11.36 -1.09
C GLY A 239 30.48 11.92 -2.05
N ARG A 240 30.88 12.65 -3.08
CA ARG A 240 29.97 13.18 -4.10
C ARG A 240 29.67 12.14 -5.16
N VAL A 241 28.43 12.10 -5.62
CA VAL A 241 28.04 11.21 -6.71
C VAL A 241 28.74 11.60 -8.01
N VAL A 242 29.42 10.65 -8.62
CA VAL A 242 30.04 10.81 -9.93
C VAL A 242 28.93 10.92 -11.00
N ALA A 243 28.97 11.96 -11.79
CA ALA A 243 27.98 12.21 -12.83
C ALA A 243 27.84 11.00 -13.80
N GLY A 244 26.62 10.66 -14.16
CA GLY A 244 26.33 9.52 -15.05
C GLY A 244 26.64 8.13 -14.48
N SER A 245 26.99 8.04 -13.17
CA SER A 245 27.31 6.75 -12.55
C SER A 245 26.10 5.97 -12.04
N ARG A 246 24.93 6.62 -11.91
CA ARG A 246 23.72 5.99 -11.40
C ARG A 246 23.22 4.89 -12.31
N ALA A 247 22.91 3.75 -11.70
CA ALA A 247 22.17 2.65 -12.32
C ALA A 247 21.01 2.25 -11.43
N GLU A 248 19.89 1.88 -12.04
CA GLU A 248 18.67 1.52 -11.32
C GLU A 248 18.03 0.26 -11.89
N LYS A 249 17.35 -0.47 -11.03
CA LYS A 249 16.44 -1.55 -11.40
C LYS A 249 15.14 -1.39 -10.64
N VAL A 250 14.03 -1.32 -11.36
CA VAL A 250 12.69 -1.11 -10.79
C VAL A 250 12.01 -2.45 -10.54
N ILE A 251 11.36 -2.56 -9.40
CA ILE A 251 10.44 -3.63 -9.01
C ILE A 251 9.07 -2.96 -8.86
N ALA A 252 8.15 -3.20 -9.79
CA ALA A 252 6.83 -2.61 -9.84
C ALA A 252 5.95 -3.36 -10.84
N ARG A 253 4.65 -3.11 -10.79
CA ARG A 253 3.73 -3.33 -11.89
C ARG A 253 3.35 -1.97 -12.46
N GLU A 254 3.94 -1.60 -13.57
CA GLU A 254 3.68 -0.32 -14.22
C GLU A 254 2.52 -0.44 -15.21
N VAL A 255 1.60 0.49 -15.14
CA VAL A 255 0.47 0.60 -16.06
C VAL A 255 0.42 2.00 -16.66
N ALA A 256 -0.22 2.15 -17.81
CA ALA A 256 -0.49 3.46 -18.40
C ALA A 256 -1.42 4.28 -17.49
N LEU A 257 -1.28 5.61 -17.48
CA LEU A 257 -2.07 6.49 -16.59
C LEU A 257 -3.57 6.45 -16.87
N ASP A 258 -3.95 6.16 -18.11
CA ASP A 258 -5.32 5.95 -18.53
C ASP A 258 -5.81 4.50 -18.31
N LEU A 259 -4.99 3.67 -17.68
CA LEU A 259 -5.25 2.25 -17.43
C LEU A 259 -5.54 1.44 -18.69
N SER A 260 -5.11 1.88 -19.87
CA SER A 260 -5.35 1.18 -21.15
C SER A 260 -4.50 -0.08 -21.31
N ARG A 261 -3.35 -0.18 -20.64
CA ARG A 261 -2.43 -1.32 -20.75
C ARG A 261 -1.46 -1.45 -19.59
N GLU A 262 -0.99 -2.65 -19.36
CA GLU A 262 0.21 -2.92 -18.55
C GLU A 262 1.47 -2.60 -19.37
N VAL A 263 2.42 -1.87 -18.78
CA VAL A 263 3.71 -1.52 -19.40
C VAL A 263 4.74 -2.61 -19.09
N PHE A 264 4.86 -2.98 -17.82
CA PHE A 264 5.66 -4.12 -17.36
C PHE A 264 5.21 -4.60 -15.98
N ASP A 265 5.60 -5.82 -15.62
CA ASP A 265 5.44 -6.38 -14.28
C ASP A 265 6.74 -7.09 -13.85
N THR A 266 7.45 -6.46 -12.93
CA THR A 266 8.70 -6.97 -12.33
C THR A 266 8.56 -7.22 -10.84
N ARG A 267 7.32 -7.30 -10.33
CA ARG A 267 7.03 -7.58 -8.92
C ARG A 267 7.64 -8.90 -8.49
N LEU A 268 7.96 -8.98 -7.21
CA LEU A 268 8.52 -10.20 -6.63
C LEU A 268 7.42 -11.05 -6.02
N LEU A 269 7.17 -12.22 -6.56
CA LEU A 269 6.37 -13.23 -5.89
C LEU A 269 7.07 -13.71 -4.60
N PRO A 270 6.35 -14.28 -3.63
CA PRO A 270 6.94 -14.81 -2.39
C PRO A 270 8.14 -15.73 -2.65
N GLY A 271 9.27 -15.43 -2.02
CA GLY A 271 10.53 -16.15 -2.19
C GLY A 271 11.34 -15.77 -3.43
N ARG A 272 10.83 -14.93 -4.33
CA ARG A 272 11.58 -14.51 -5.53
C ARG A 272 12.48 -13.31 -5.24
N SER A 273 13.52 -13.19 -6.08
CA SER A 273 14.56 -12.18 -5.94
C SER A 273 14.74 -11.34 -7.20
N ALA A 274 15.16 -10.09 -7.01
CA ALA A 274 15.74 -9.27 -8.06
C ALA A 274 17.13 -8.81 -7.66
N ALA A 275 18.01 -8.59 -8.64
CA ALA A 275 19.33 -8.07 -8.41
C ALA A 275 19.70 -6.98 -9.43
N LEU A 276 20.33 -5.93 -8.95
CA LEU A 276 21.02 -4.92 -9.74
C LEU A 276 22.49 -5.29 -9.81
N GLN A 277 22.99 -5.55 -11.01
CA GLN A 277 24.40 -5.78 -11.30
C GLN A 277 25.03 -4.45 -11.73
N TYR A 278 25.91 -3.92 -10.92
CA TYR A 278 26.59 -2.65 -11.17
C TYR A 278 28.01 -2.90 -11.65
N ARG A 279 28.43 -2.19 -12.71
CA ARG A 279 29.79 -2.25 -13.26
C ARG A 279 30.23 -0.83 -13.64
N ARG A 280 31.39 -0.40 -13.12
CA ARG A 280 31.98 0.90 -13.46
C ARG A 280 33.50 0.84 -13.40
N ARG A 281 34.13 1.56 -14.31
CA ARG A 281 35.60 1.76 -14.27
C ARG A 281 35.95 2.65 -13.08
N ILE A 282 36.98 2.29 -12.35
CA ILE A 282 37.55 3.09 -11.26
C ILE A 282 38.55 4.05 -11.87
N GLU A 283 38.30 5.34 -11.72
CA GLU A 283 39.13 6.39 -12.33
C GLU A 283 40.12 7.03 -11.34
N ALA A 284 39.84 6.90 -10.04
CA ALA A 284 40.62 7.49 -8.97
C ALA A 284 40.67 6.57 -7.73
N PRO A 285 41.64 6.78 -6.82
CA PRO A 285 41.67 6.07 -5.54
C PRO A 285 40.53 6.57 -4.60
N ARG A 286 40.22 5.78 -3.57
CA ARG A 286 39.19 6.03 -2.53
C ARG A 286 37.78 6.21 -3.06
N MET A 287 37.46 5.58 -4.18
CA MET A 287 36.09 5.53 -4.67
C MET A 287 35.24 4.50 -3.90
N ARG A 288 33.95 4.80 -3.73
CA ARG A 288 32.99 3.94 -3.08
C ARG A 288 31.78 3.74 -3.99
N VAL A 289 31.05 2.67 -3.78
CA VAL A 289 29.69 2.50 -4.37
C VAL A 289 28.66 2.61 -3.26
N ARG A 290 27.68 3.48 -3.46
CA ARG A 290 26.47 3.55 -2.65
C ARG A 290 25.41 2.67 -3.29
N LEU A 291 24.92 1.70 -2.53
CA LEU A 291 23.85 0.80 -2.91
C LEU A 291 22.64 1.10 -2.01
N SER A 292 21.51 1.43 -2.60
CA SER A 292 20.30 1.77 -1.85
C SER A 292 19.04 1.12 -2.42
N VAL A 293 18.06 0.85 -1.56
CA VAL A 293 16.71 0.45 -1.92
C VAL A 293 15.79 1.59 -1.53
N VAL A 294 15.19 2.22 -2.53
CA VAL A 294 14.28 3.35 -2.41
C VAL A 294 12.85 2.85 -2.66
N VAL A 295 11.92 3.29 -1.85
CA VAL A 295 10.49 3.02 -2.02
C VAL A 295 9.79 4.33 -2.37
N GLU A 296 9.04 4.32 -3.46
CA GLU A 296 8.13 5.37 -3.90
C GLU A 296 6.71 4.81 -3.80
N PRO A 297 6.03 4.94 -2.64
CA PRO A 297 4.73 4.29 -2.41
C PRO A 297 3.64 4.78 -3.35
N ASP A 298 3.71 6.05 -3.76
CA ASP A 298 2.68 6.74 -4.54
C ASP A 298 3.17 7.09 -5.96
N ALA A 299 4.10 6.32 -6.52
CA ALA A 299 4.74 6.63 -7.81
C ALA A 299 3.73 6.81 -8.96
N PHE A 300 2.69 5.97 -9.03
CA PHE A 300 1.61 6.11 -9.99
C PHE A 300 0.81 7.38 -9.71
N TYR A 301 0.37 7.58 -8.48
CA TYR A 301 -0.47 8.73 -8.12
C TYR A 301 0.23 10.06 -8.31
N THR A 302 1.54 10.16 -8.06
CA THR A 302 2.31 11.38 -8.35
C THR A 302 2.15 11.79 -9.81
N LYS A 303 2.34 10.86 -10.75
CA LYS A 303 2.17 11.10 -12.19
C LYS A 303 0.72 11.38 -12.55
N PHE A 304 -0.21 10.65 -11.94
CA PHE A 304 -1.63 10.76 -12.19
C PHE A 304 -2.18 12.14 -11.76
N PHE A 305 -1.85 12.59 -10.55
CA PHE A 305 -2.27 13.91 -10.06
C PHE A 305 -1.62 15.04 -10.86
N GLU A 306 -0.36 14.89 -11.30
CA GLU A 306 0.25 15.84 -12.24
C GLU A 306 -0.50 15.92 -13.56
N ALA A 307 -0.95 14.79 -14.10
CA ALA A 307 -1.74 14.75 -15.33
C ALA A 307 -3.12 15.40 -15.15
N LEU A 308 -3.82 15.08 -14.05
CA LEU A 308 -5.11 15.70 -13.74
C LEU A 308 -5.01 17.22 -13.63
N LEU A 309 -4.00 17.73 -12.91
CA LEU A 309 -3.80 19.17 -12.77
C LEU A 309 -3.47 19.86 -14.10
N ARG A 310 -2.74 19.20 -15.00
CA ARG A 310 -2.47 19.74 -16.35
C ARG A 310 -3.73 19.77 -17.24
N GLN A 311 -4.65 18.84 -17.05
CA GLN A 311 -5.90 18.76 -17.80
C GLN A 311 -6.99 19.67 -17.24
N GLY A 312 -6.81 20.15 -15.99
CA GLY A 312 -7.79 20.88 -15.21
C GLY A 312 -8.57 19.92 -14.29
N ALA A 313 -8.30 20.01 -13.00
CA ALA A 313 -8.92 19.12 -12.00
C ALA A 313 -10.27 19.64 -11.46
N GLY A 314 -10.86 20.63 -12.13
CA GLY A 314 -12.17 21.18 -11.77
C GLY A 314 -12.27 21.63 -10.31
N ARG A 315 -13.41 21.40 -9.69
CA ARG A 315 -13.68 21.77 -8.29
C ARG A 315 -12.83 20.97 -7.27
N GLY A 316 -12.25 19.85 -7.67
CA GLY A 316 -11.37 19.02 -6.87
C GLY A 316 -9.91 19.48 -6.86
N GLU A 317 -9.55 20.56 -7.56
CA GLU A 317 -8.16 20.96 -7.79
C GLU A 317 -7.36 21.18 -6.50
N ALA A 318 -7.95 21.82 -5.48
CA ALA A 318 -7.26 22.05 -4.22
C ALA A 318 -6.87 20.75 -3.50
N GLN A 319 -7.75 19.76 -3.51
CA GLN A 319 -7.52 18.45 -2.94
C GLN A 319 -6.47 17.68 -3.77
N ILE A 320 -6.54 17.70 -5.09
CA ILE A 320 -5.56 17.05 -5.96
C ILE A 320 -4.16 17.67 -5.80
N ARG A 321 -4.04 18.98 -5.63
CA ARG A 321 -2.76 19.63 -5.28
C ARG A 321 -2.20 19.13 -3.96
N ALA A 322 -3.03 19.08 -2.91
CA ALA A 322 -2.61 18.57 -1.61
C ALA A 322 -2.17 17.09 -1.70
N ALA A 323 -2.88 16.28 -2.47
CA ALA A 323 -2.53 14.88 -2.73
C ALA A 323 -1.19 14.75 -3.47
N LEU A 324 -0.96 15.58 -4.51
CA LEU A 324 0.31 15.61 -5.25
C LEU A 324 1.49 15.97 -4.33
N GLU A 325 1.33 16.98 -3.49
CA GLU A 325 2.37 17.36 -2.53
C GLU A 325 2.67 16.26 -1.52
N ALA A 326 1.64 15.55 -1.03
CA ALA A 326 1.80 14.41 -0.14
C ALA A 326 2.54 13.26 -0.84
N SER A 327 2.14 12.90 -2.06
CA SER A 327 2.76 11.82 -2.83
C SER A 327 4.23 12.10 -3.17
N ARG A 328 4.59 13.37 -3.43
CA ARG A 328 5.99 13.77 -3.67
C ARG A 328 6.88 13.67 -2.43
N ARG A 329 6.30 13.71 -1.24
CA ARG A 329 7.02 13.56 0.04
C ARG A 329 7.04 12.14 0.57
N SER A 330 6.30 11.22 -0.04
CA SER A 330 6.17 9.84 0.42
C SER A 330 7.41 8.95 0.17
N PRO A 331 8.32 9.21 -0.80
CA PRO A 331 9.49 8.37 -1.01
C PRO A 331 10.40 8.28 0.21
N PHE A 332 10.96 7.09 0.45
CA PHE A 332 11.90 6.84 1.54
C PHE A 332 12.91 5.75 1.19
N ILE A 333 14.00 5.69 1.95
CA ILE A 333 15.06 4.69 1.80
C ILE A 333 14.87 3.62 2.88
N VAL A 334 14.75 2.34 2.47
CA VAL A 334 14.68 1.21 3.40
C VAL A 334 16.02 0.56 3.68
N PHE A 335 16.97 0.75 2.76
CA PHE A 335 18.32 0.23 2.89
C PHE A 335 19.30 1.17 2.17
N GLU A 336 20.42 1.45 2.81
CA GLU A 336 21.54 2.12 2.18
C GLU A 336 22.87 1.58 2.73
N ARG A 337 23.83 1.35 1.85
CA ARG A 337 25.16 0.91 2.23
C ARG A 337 26.22 1.45 1.26
N GLU A 338 27.27 2.03 1.81
CA GLU A 338 28.47 2.38 1.05
C GLU A 338 29.51 1.27 1.20
N LEU A 339 30.06 0.82 0.07
CA LEU A 339 31.09 -0.17 0.02
C LEU A 339 32.35 0.43 -0.62
N GLN A 340 33.50 0.21 0.00
CA GLN A 340 34.78 0.65 -0.53
C GLN A 340 35.11 -0.11 -1.81
N LEU A 341 35.58 0.59 -2.84
CA LEU A 341 35.99 -0.02 -4.10
C LEU A 341 37.49 0.08 -4.34
N SER A 342 38.14 1.19 -3.92
CA SER A 342 39.56 1.40 -4.12
C SER A 342 40.22 2.13 -2.96
#